data_7fcf605fa85fe460937598a585e8aaa9
#
_entry.id   7fcf605fa85fe460937598a585e8aaa9
#
_cell.length_a   1.000
_cell.length_b   1.000
_cell.length_c   1.000
_cell.angle_alpha   90.00
_cell.angle_beta   90.00
_cell.angle_gamma   90.00
#
_symmetry.space_group_name_H-M   'P 1'
#
loop_
_entity.id
_entity.type
_entity.pdbx_description
1 polymer ?
#
loop_
_entity_poly.entity_id
_entity_poly.type
_entity_poly.pdbx_seq_one_letter_code
_entity_poly.pdbx_strand_id
1 'polypeptide(L)'
;FQPASLSCEGDGDSNSCLTPKQVRAVERIWSGVRNARGELIYPGLVPGGEAAPGGWSTWVTGAAPYQSLHWRGGEGFFRWFVFDDADWDFRSFDFDSDLDLAIETVGSAVDANDPDLSAFRDHGGKLLVYHGWSDPDISPLASIDYFSRVVDLAASEADVTSREQAESVTKDYFRLFMVPGMGHCAGGPGPDRFDALAALENWVENDMPPDSIIARKIEGGQVTRS
;
A
#
# COMPACT_ATOMS: atom_id res chain seq x y z
N PHE A 1 6.01 5.75 -16.85
CA PHE A 1 5.55 7.15 -16.98
C PHE A 1 6.49 8.08 -16.21
N GLN A 2 6.77 9.28 -16.75
CA GLN A 2 7.66 10.27 -16.15
C GLN A 2 6.88 11.55 -15.90
N PRO A 3 6.75 12.06 -14.66
CA PRO A 3 6.00 13.28 -14.37
C PRO A 3 6.49 14.51 -15.15
N ALA A 4 7.79 14.56 -15.44
CA ALA A 4 8.40 15.61 -16.24
C ALA A 4 7.80 15.75 -17.64
N SER A 5 7.19 14.71 -18.20
CA SER A 5 6.50 14.79 -19.49
C SER A 5 5.24 15.66 -19.45
N LEU A 6 4.74 15.99 -18.27
CA LEU A 6 3.62 16.90 -18.03
C LEU A 6 4.06 18.31 -17.62
N SER A 7 5.35 18.63 -17.69
CA SER A 7 5.85 19.96 -17.31
C SER A 7 5.22 21.08 -18.14
N CYS A 8 4.92 22.19 -17.47
CA CYS A 8 4.48 23.41 -18.14
C CYS A 8 5.60 23.97 -19.04
N GLU A 9 5.21 24.57 -20.16
CA GLU A 9 6.12 25.39 -20.96
C GLU A 9 6.33 26.75 -20.25
N GLY A 10 7.56 27.04 -19.82
CA GLY A 10 7.90 28.25 -19.07
C GLY A 10 7.48 28.21 -17.60
N ASP A 11 7.33 29.37 -16.98
CA ASP A 11 6.98 29.52 -15.55
C ASP A 11 5.47 29.54 -15.28
N GLY A 12 4.65 29.16 -16.26
CA GLY A 12 3.19 29.14 -16.13
C GLY A 12 2.70 28.09 -15.17
N ASP A 13 1.67 28.43 -14.39
CA ASP A 13 0.86 27.49 -13.63
C ASP A 13 -0.49 27.36 -14.32
N SER A 14 -0.88 26.13 -14.67
CA SER A 14 -2.17 25.87 -15.32
C SER A 14 -2.71 24.52 -14.90
N ASN A 15 -4.05 24.33 -15.07
CA ASN A 15 -4.70 23.05 -14.76
C ASN A 15 -4.36 21.91 -15.74
N SER A 16 -3.56 22.18 -16.78
CA SER A 16 -3.21 21.21 -17.82
C SER A 16 -1.75 20.74 -17.80
N CYS A 17 -0.93 21.29 -16.91
CA CYS A 17 0.49 20.95 -16.79
C CYS A 17 0.97 21.01 -15.34
N LEU A 18 2.16 20.52 -15.09
CA LEU A 18 2.81 20.54 -13.77
C LEU A 18 3.94 21.57 -13.76
N THR A 19 3.96 22.43 -12.77
CA THR A 19 5.12 23.28 -12.49
C THR A 19 6.32 22.41 -12.07
N PRO A 20 7.56 22.89 -12.17
CA PRO A 20 8.74 22.14 -11.71
C PRO A 20 8.68 21.73 -10.23
N LYS A 21 7.97 22.47 -9.38
CA LYS A 21 7.76 22.11 -7.96
C LYS A 21 6.78 20.94 -7.82
N GLN A 22 5.72 20.95 -8.60
CA GLN A 22 4.72 19.87 -8.62
C GLN A 22 5.33 18.59 -9.20
N VAL A 23 6.12 18.66 -10.27
CA VAL A 23 6.87 17.51 -10.80
C VAL A 23 7.71 16.85 -9.70
N ARG A 24 8.53 17.65 -9.00
CA ARG A 24 9.36 17.12 -7.90
C ARG A 24 8.53 16.55 -6.75
N ALA A 25 7.36 17.10 -6.44
CA ALA A 25 6.47 16.57 -5.41
C ALA A 25 5.93 15.19 -5.82
N VAL A 26 5.45 15.05 -7.06
CA VAL A 26 4.96 13.77 -7.60
C VAL A 26 6.08 12.72 -7.61
N GLU A 27 7.28 13.09 -8.09
CA GLU A 27 8.44 12.20 -8.09
C GLU A 27 8.78 11.71 -6.66
N ARG A 28 8.71 12.57 -5.65
CA ARG A 28 8.94 12.19 -4.27
C ARG A 28 7.87 11.24 -3.74
N ILE A 29 6.59 11.50 -4.02
CA ILE A 29 5.48 10.65 -3.61
C ILE A 29 5.65 9.23 -4.21
N TRP A 30 6.02 9.14 -5.48
CA TRP A 30 6.21 7.85 -6.16
C TRP A 30 7.53 7.16 -5.83
N SER A 31 8.58 7.88 -5.39
CA SER A 31 9.86 7.28 -5.01
C SER A 31 9.87 6.66 -3.62
N GLY A 32 8.85 6.94 -2.81
CA GLY A 32 8.76 6.49 -1.41
C GLY A 32 9.59 7.31 -0.43
N VAL A 33 9.47 6.94 0.83
CA VAL A 33 10.13 7.61 1.96
C VAL A 33 11.48 6.96 2.20
N ARG A 34 12.51 7.80 2.39
CA ARG A 34 13.89 7.34 2.64
C ARG A 34 14.49 8.06 3.83
N ASN A 35 15.37 7.36 4.55
CA ASN A 35 16.18 7.93 5.62
C ASN A 35 17.37 8.76 5.07
N ALA A 36 18.16 9.35 5.96
CA ALA A 36 19.31 10.16 5.60
C ALA A 36 20.40 9.36 4.84
N ARG A 37 20.44 8.03 4.99
CA ARG A 37 21.36 7.14 4.26
C ARG A 37 20.84 6.75 2.87
N GLY A 38 19.61 7.18 2.49
CA GLY A 38 18.97 6.84 1.22
C GLY A 38 18.29 5.46 1.23
N GLU A 39 18.22 4.78 2.36
CA GLU A 39 17.53 3.50 2.50
C GLU A 39 16.01 3.71 2.46
N LEU A 40 15.31 2.85 1.74
CA LEU A 40 13.86 2.94 1.61
C LEU A 40 13.18 2.51 2.91
N ILE A 41 12.46 3.43 3.54
CA ILE A 41 11.66 3.17 4.75
C ILE A 41 10.29 2.61 4.35
N TYR A 42 9.64 3.25 3.37
CA TYR A 42 8.32 2.84 2.90
C TYR A 42 8.18 3.12 1.39
N PRO A 43 7.62 2.19 0.61
CA PRO A 43 7.49 2.35 -0.82
C PRO A 43 6.54 3.48 -1.19
N GLY A 44 6.82 4.14 -2.30
CA GLY A 44 5.96 5.20 -2.82
C GLY A 44 4.65 4.70 -3.39
N LEU A 45 3.70 5.61 -3.59
CA LEU A 45 2.46 5.33 -4.28
C LEU A 45 2.72 4.95 -5.74
N VAL A 46 1.83 4.17 -6.32
CA VAL A 46 1.91 3.77 -7.72
C VAL A 46 1.10 4.73 -8.59
N PRO A 47 1.61 5.12 -9.78
CA PRO A 47 0.84 5.92 -10.72
C PRO A 47 -0.49 5.28 -11.11
N GLY A 48 -1.56 6.07 -11.08
CA GLY A 48 -2.92 5.65 -11.50
C GLY A 48 -3.97 5.91 -10.42
N GLY A 49 -5.10 6.50 -10.81
CA GLY A 49 -6.18 6.81 -9.88
C GLY A 49 -6.07 8.15 -9.14
N GLU A 50 -5.06 8.98 -9.41
CA GLU A 50 -4.83 10.27 -8.75
C GLU A 50 -6.06 11.18 -8.81
N ALA A 51 -6.71 11.24 -9.98
CA ALA A 51 -7.90 12.06 -10.23
C ALA A 51 -9.23 11.32 -9.95
N ALA A 52 -9.19 10.06 -9.52
CA ALA A 52 -10.40 9.31 -9.22
C ALA A 52 -11.12 9.88 -7.97
N PRO A 53 -12.44 9.74 -7.86
CA PRO A 53 -13.14 10.01 -6.60
C PRO A 53 -12.52 9.20 -5.46
N GLY A 54 -12.18 9.86 -4.34
CA GLY A 54 -11.44 9.24 -3.25
C GLY A 54 -9.95 9.03 -3.53
N GLY A 55 -9.41 9.65 -4.58
CA GLY A 55 -7.99 9.62 -4.92
C GLY A 55 -7.16 10.68 -4.18
N TRP A 56 -6.17 11.26 -4.85
CA TRP A 56 -5.20 12.17 -4.24
C TRP A 56 -5.81 13.42 -3.61
N SER A 57 -6.93 13.92 -4.12
CA SER A 57 -7.63 15.06 -3.52
C SER A 57 -8.10 14.80 -2.08
N THR A 58 -8.29 13.54 -1.70
CA THR A 58 -8.67 13.13 -0.36
C THR A 58 -7.43 12.78 0.48
N TRP A 59 -6.58 11.92 -0.04
CA TRP A 59 -5.50 11.30 0.72
C TRP A 59 -4.21 12.11 0.74
N VAL A 60 -3.83 12.71 -0.38
CA VAL A 60 -2.49 13.29 -0.58
C VAL A 60 -2.49 14.81 -0.54
N THR A 61 -3.31 15.47 -1.37
CA THR A 61 -3.28 16.93 -1.50
C THR A 61 -4.22 17.66 -0.55
N GLY A 62 -5.37 17.04 -0.23
CA GLY A 62 -6.44 17.71 0.50
C GLY A 62 -7.09 18.85 -0.28
N ALA A 63 -8.12 19.49 0.29
CA ALA A 63 -8.76 20.68 -0.25
C ALA A 63 -7.94 21.98 0.00
N ALA A 64 -7.05 21.95 0.99
CA ALA A 64 -6.11 23.01 1.35
C ALA A 64 -4.89 22.41 2.07
N PRO A 65 -3.80 23.16 2.26
CA PRO A 65 -2.66 22.73 3.06
C PRO A 65 -3.09 22.18 4.42
N TYR A 66 -2.50 21.05 4.82
CA TYR A 66 -2.76 20.36 6.10
C TYR A 66 -4.17 19.75 6.24
N GLN A 67 -4.86 19.48 5.12
CA GLN A 67 -6.21 18.92 5.14
C GLN A 67 -6.29 17.53 4.48
N SER A 68 -5.21 16.99 3.95
CA SER A 68 -5.18 15.63 3.45
C SER A 68 -5.31 14.62 4.59
N LEU A 69 -5.84 13.43 4.30
CA LEU A 69 -5.95 12.39 5.31
C LEU A 69 -4.57 11.88 5.74
N HIS A 70 -3.59 11.77 4.82
CA HIS A 70 -2.21 11.42 5.17
C HIS A 70 -1.60 12.39 6.17
N TRP A 71 -1.74 13.70 5.93
CA TRP A 71 -1.20 14.68 6.86
C TRP A 71 -1.84 14.57 8.24
N ARG A 72 -3.18 14.49 8.29
CA ARG A 72 -3.93 14.43 9.55
C ARG A 72 -3.65 13.14 10.33
N GLY A 73 -3.57 12.00 9.62
CA GLY A 73 -3.24 10.72 10.22
C GLY A 73 -1.82 10.68 10.77
N GLY A 74 -0.84 11.06 9.95
CA GLY A 74 0.57 11.06 10.35
C GLY A 74 0.89 12.06 11.46
N GLU A 75 0.39 13.29 11.35
CA GLU A 75 0.56 14.31 12.39
C GLU A 75 -0.05 13.88 13.72
N GLY A 76 -1.29 13.37 13.68
CA GLY A 76 -1.97 12.89 14.89
C GLY A 76 -1.29 11.67 15.51
N PHE A 77 -0.82 10.74 14.67
CA PHE A 77 -0.11 9.56 15.15
C PHE A 77 1.18 9.92 15.89
N PHE A 78 2.04 10.73 15.29
CA PHE A 78 3.30 11.11 15.93
C PHE A 78 3.06 11.99 17.16
N ARG A 79 2.20 12.97 17.08
CA ARG A 79 1.87 13.86 18.20
C ARG A 79 1.38 13.12 19.43
N TRP A 80 0.44 12.18 19.28
CA TRP A 80 -0.29 11.61 20.41
C TRP A 80 0.19 10.22 20.80
N PHE A 81 0.68 9.41 19.86
CA PHE A 81 1.08 8.04 20.16
C PHE A 81 2.57 7.90 20.35
N VAL A 82 3.39 8.69 19.65
CA VAL A 82 4.85 8.59 19.72
C VAL A 82 5.43 9.58 20.71
N PHE A 83 5.09 10.87 20.58
CA PHE A 83 5.69 11.93 21.39
C PHE A 83 4.86 12.28 22.64
N ASP A 84 3.56 12.02 22.67
CA ASP A 84 2.62 12.47 23.70
C ASP A 84 2.79 13.97 24.01
N ASP A 85 2.95 14.78 22.95
CA ASP A 85 3.24 16.21 23.02
C ASP A 85 2.24 17.01 22.16
N ALA A 86 1.35 17.75 22.83
CA ALA A 86 0.34 18.58 22.16
C ALA A 86 0.94 19.71 21.31
N ASP A 87 2.14 20.15 21.63
CA ASP A 87 2.85 21.25 20.97
C ASP A 87 3.86 20.78 19.91
N TRP A 88 3.94 19.46 19.68
CA TRP A 88 4.86 18.91 18.68
C TRP A 88 4.64 19.50 17.29
N ASP A 89 5.73 19.95 16.65
CA ASP A 89 5.72 20.48 15.29
C ASP A 89 6.24 19.42 14.31
N PHE A 90 5.40 18.92 13.41
CA PHE A 90 5.76 17.93 12.39
C PHE A 90 6.95 18.34 11.51
N ARG A 91 7.32 19.64 11.46
CA ARG A 91 8.47 20.12 10.72
C ARG A 91 9.81 19.74 11.37
N SER A 92 9.77 19.39 12.65
CA SER A 92 10.95 18.88 13.37
C SER A 92 11.18 17.39 13.17
N PHE A 93 10.28 16.67 12.45
CA PHE A 93 10.35 15.23 12.26
C PHE A 93 11.67 14.81 11.58
N ASP A 94 12.40 13.93 12.23
CA ASP A 94 13.61 13.29 11.73
C ASP A 94 13.33 11.84 11.30
N PHE A 95 13.61 11.53 10.01
CA PHE A 95 13.30 10.22 9.42
C PHE A 95 14.20 9.07 9.89
N ASP A 96 15.20 9.34 10.72
CA ASP A 96 16.03 8.33 11.37
C ASP A 96 15.60 8.16 12.84
N SER A 97 15.84 9.17 13.68
CA SER A 97 15.63 9.07 15.13
C SER A 97 14.16 8.96 15.54
N ASP A 98 13.25 9.68 14.88
CA ASP A 98 11.84 9.67 15.28
C ASP A 98 11.11 8.43 14.74
N LEU A 99 11.59 7.84 13.64
CA LEU A 99 11.13 6.55 13.18
C LEU A 99 11.55 5.44 14.16
N ASP A 100 12.82 5.44 14.58
CA ASP A 100 13.32 4.48 15.57
C ASP A 100 12.52 4.58 16.88
N LEU A 101 12.25 5.82 17.34
CA LEU A 101 11.40 6.05 18.52
C LEU A 101 9.98 5.52 18.33
N ALA A 102 9.37 5.72 17.15
CA ALA A 102 8.02 5.19 16.87
C ALA A 102 7.99 3.66 16.93
N ILE A 103 8.99 3.01 16.33
CA ILE A 103 9.12 1.54 16.36
C ILE A 103 9.28 1.05 17.81
N GLU A 104 10.13 1.71 18.61
CA GLU A 104 10.38 1.35 20.01
C GLU A 104 9.13 1.56 20.89
N THR A 105 8.41 2.67 20.68
CA THR A 105 7.30 3.09 21.56
C THR A 105 6.01 2.33 21.25
N VAL A 106 5.64 2.22 19.97
CA VAL A 106 4.34 1.71 19.56
C VAL A 106 4.39 0.55 18.56
N GLY A 107 5.56 0.26 17.98
CA GLY A 107 5.70 -0.75 16.92
C GLY A 107 5.13 -2.11 17.32
N SER A 108 5.45 -2.59 18.54
CA SER A 108 4.94 -3.87 19.04
C SER A 108 3.41 -3.97 19.14
N ALA A 109 2.71 -2.82 19.19
CA ALA A 109 1.26 -2.76 19.28
C ALA A 109 0.56 -2.53 17.94
N VAL A 110 1.24 -1.85 16.99
CA VAL A 110 0.60 -1.42 15.74
C VAL A 110 1.17 -2.08 14.48
N ASP A 111 2.40 -2.61 14.53
CA ASP A 111 3.00 -3.27 13.37
C ASP A 111 2.46 -4.68 13.19
N ALA A 112 1.96 -4.96 11.97
CA ALA A 112 1.51 -6.27 11.53
C ALA A 112 2.34 -6.71 10.30
N ASN A 113 3.67 -6.57 10.39
CA ASN A 113 4.58 -6.77 9.27
C ASN A 113 5.60 -7.92 9.49
N ASP A 114 5.43 -8.73 10.54
CA ASP A 114 6.24 -9.91 10.78
C ASP A 114 6.01 -10.94 9.65
N PRO A 115 7.04 -11.34 8.90
CA PRO A 115 6.90 -12.33 7.84
C PRO A 115 6.81 -13.78 8.36
N ASP A 116 7.06 -14.01 9.66
CA ASP A 116 6.93 -15.35 10.24
C ASP A 116 5.46 -15.71 10.48
N LEU A 117 4.89 -16.36 9.50
CA LEU A 117 3.54 -16.92 9.56
C LEU A 117 3.54 -18.42 9.88
N SER A 118 4.65 -19.00 10.35
CA SER A 118 4.78 -20.43 10.60
C SER A 118 3.73 -20.96 11.58
N ALA A 119 3.53 -20.30 12.71
CA ALA A 119 2.51 -20.68 13.68
C ALA A 119 1.08 -20.63 13.09
N PHE A 120 0.78 -19.63 12.26
CA PHE A 120 -0.50 -19.51 11.58
C PHE A 120 -0.70 -20.66 10.56
N ARG A 121 0.31 -20.93 9.73
CA ARG A 121 0.35 -22.03 8.77
C ARG A 121 0.15 -23.38 9.46
N ASP A 122 0.90 -23.65 10.53
CA ASP A 122 0.92 -24.93 11.23
C ASP A 122 -0.41 -25.23 11.93
N HIS A 123 -1.22 -24.21 12.24
CA HIS A 123 -2.60 -24.33 12.67
C HIS A 123 -3.61 -24.48 11.51
N GLY A 124 -3.15 -24.62 10.28
CA GLY A 124 -4.00 -24.76 9.10
C GLY A 124 -4.63 -23.44 8.59
N GLY A 125 -4.13 -22.30 9.06
CA GLY A 125 -4.62 -20.98 8.66
C GLY A 125 -4.50 -20.71 7.17
N LYS A 126 -5.45 -19.97 6.60
CA LYS A 126 -5.45 -19.51 5.21
C LYS A 126 -5.58 -17.99 5.18
N LEU A 127 -4.62 -17.33 4.56
CA LEU A 127 -4.57 -15.87 4.43
C LEU A 127 -4.80 -15.47 2.97
N LEU A 128 -5.86 -14.73 2.73
CA LEU A 128 -6.15 -14.12 1.44
C LEU A 128 -6.05 -12.60 1.58
N VAL A 129 -5.05 -12.02 0.93
CA VAL A 129 -4.85 -10.57 0.88
C VAL A 129 -5.17 -10.08 -0.53
N TYR A 130 -5.86 -8.96 -0.63
CA TYR A 130 -6.01 -8.24 -1.89
C TYR A 130 -5.67 -6.77 -1.70
N HIS A 131 -5.12 -6.13 -2.75
CA HIS A 131 -4.74 -4.72 -2.71
C HIS A 131 -4.99 -4.06 -4.06
N GLY A 132 -5.56 -2.87 -4.04
CA GLY A 132 -5.80 -2.08 -5.25
C GLY A 132 -4.53 -1.44 -5.80
N TRP A 133 -4.25 -1.62 -7.10
CA TRP A 133 -3.10 -0.97 -7.72
C TRP A 133 -3.17 0.56 -7.72
N SER A 134 -4.37 1.15 -7.61
CA SER A 134 -4.59 2.59 -7.57
C SER A 134 -4.89 3.10 -6.15
N ASP A 135 -4.43 2.39 -5.13
CA ASP A 135 -4.61 2.81 -3.73
C ASP A 135 -3.82 4.10 -3.47
N PRO A 136 -4.50 5.22 -3.13
CA PRO A 136 -3.86 6.50 -2.86
C PRO A 136 -3.43 6.67 -1.41
N ASP A 137 -3.77 5.72 -0.53
CA ASP A 137 -3.45 5.74 0.91
C ASP A 137 -2.27 4.83 1.22
N ILE A 138 -2.45 3.53 1.04
CA ILE A 138 -1.44 2.53 1.34
C ILE A 138 -0.76 2.10 0.03
N SER A 139 0.56 2.16 -0.03
CA SER A 139 1.27 1.72 -1.24
C SER A 139 1.02 0.22 -1.51
N PRO A 140 0.51 -0.15 -2.69
CA PRO A 140 0.34 -1.56 -3.05
C PRO A 140 1.67 -2.33 -3.09
N LEU A 141 2.80 -1.62 -3.26
CA LEU A 141 4.13 -2.21 -3.20
C LEU A 141 4.48 -2.72 -1.80
N ALA A 142 3.87 -2.17 -0.74
CA ALA A 142 4.06 -2.68 0.64
C ALA A 142 3.48 -4.09 0.82
N SER A 143 2.32 -4.39 0.23
CA SER A 143 1.76 -5.74 0.27
C SER A 143 2.58 -6.74 -0.55
N ILE A 144 3.14 -6.30 -1.68
CA ILE A 144 4.04 -7.12 -2.49
C ILE A 144 5.35 -7.40 -1.75
N ASP A 145 5.92 -6.38 -1.09
CA ASP A 145 7.12 -6.52 -0.25
C ASP A 145 6.86 -7.51 0.91
N TYR A 146 5.74 -7.35 1.61
CA TYR A 146 5.37 -8.27 2.69
C TYR A 146 5.27 -9.72 2.20
N PHE A 147 4.54 -9.96 1.10
CA PHE A 147 4.46 -11.30 0.50
C PHE A 147 5.84 -11.82 0.12
N SER A 148 6.70 -10.98 -0.47
CA SER A 148 8.06 -11.36 -0.85
C SER A 148 8.91 -11.77 0.36
N ARG A 149 8.80 -11.05 1.49
CA ARG A 149 9.52 -11.39 2.74
C ARG A 149 9.03 -12.72 3.33
N VAL A 150 7.74 -13.02 3.26
CA VAL A 150 7.20 -14.33 3.67
C VAL A 150 7.77 -15.45 2.79
N VAL A 151 7.84 -15.25 1.46
CA VAL A 151 8.47 -16.20 0.52
C VAL A 151 9.96 -16.37 0.81
N ASP A 152 10.69 -15.27 1.10
CA ASP A 152 12.12 -15.32 1.40
C ASP A 152 12.39 -16.08 2.72
N LEU A 153 11.52 -15.96 3.70
CA LEU A 153 11.59 -16.74 4.93
C LEU A 153 11.36 -18.23 4.65
N ALA A 154 10.31 -18.57 3.88
CA ALA A 154 10.05 -19.95 3.46
C ALA A 154 11.22 -20.55 2.66
N ALA A 155 11.93 -19.75 1.87
CA ALA A 155 13.12 -20.18 1.13
C ALA A 155 14.30 -20.56 2.06
N SER A 156 14.29 -20.17 3.33
CA SER A 156 15.29 -20.55 4.31
C SER A 156 14.99 -21.88 5.01
N GLU A 157 13.84 -22.49 4.77
CA GLU A 157 13.47 -23.80 5.33
C GLU A 157 14.31 -24.92 4.69
N ALA A 158 14.64 -25.95 5.47
CA ALA A 158 15.63 -26.98 5.08
C ALA A 158 15.26 -27.78 3.81
N ASP A 159 13.95 -27.93 3.55
CA ASP A 159 13.42 -28.74 2.44
C ASP A 159 13.14 -27.92 1.16
N VAL A 160 13.38 -26.60 1.19
CA VAL A 160 13.14 -25.70 0.06
C VAL A 160 14.45 -25.44 -0.68
N THR A 161 14.47 -25.75 -1.97
CA THR A 161 15.69 -25.73 -2.80
C THR A 161 15.72 -24.57 -3.80
N SER A 162 14.61 -23.87 -3.99
CA SER A 162 14.51 -22.72 -4.89
C SER A 162 13.45 -21.73 -4.45
N ARG A 163 13.58 -20.46 -4.92
CA ARG A 163 12.56 -19.43 -4.68
C ARG A 163 11.20 -19.81 -5.27
N GLU A 164 11.16 -20.47 -6.41
CA GLU A 164 9.91 -20.93 -7.03
C GLU A 164 9.19 -21.95 -6.13
N GLN A 165 9.94 -22.86 -5.52
CA GLN A 165 9.40 -23.80 -4.54
C GLN A 165 8.92 -23.07 -3.29
N ALA A 166 9.66 -22.08 -2.76
CA ALA A 166 9.25 -21.25 -1.63
C ALA A 166 7.94 -20.52 -1.90
N GLU A 167 7.80 -19.93 -3.09
CA GLU A 167 6.58 -19.27 -3.51
C GLU A 167 5.39 -20.25 -3.61
N SER A 168 5.63 -21.46 -4.14
CA SER A 168 4.60 -22.50 -4.20
C SER A 168 4.13 -22.90 -2.81
N VAL A 169 5.05 -23.17 -1.88
CA VAL A 169 4.73 -23.53 -0.48
C VAL A 169 3.99 -22.37 0.21
N THR A 170 4.45 -21.14 0.01
CA THR A 170 3.76 -19.96 0.57
C THR A 170 2.33 -19.85 0.05
N LYS A 171 2.09 -20.10 -1.22
CA LYS A 171 0.75 -20.06 -1.84
C LYS A 171 -0.21 -21.11 -1.31
N ASP A 172 0.24 -22.12 -0.60
CA ASP A 172 -0.62 -23.13 0.04
C ASP A 172 -1.36 -22.58 1.27
N TYR A 173 -0.89 -21.46 1.84
CA TYR A 173 -1.52 -20.82 3.00
C TYR A 173 -1.67 -19.29 2.89
N PHE A 174 -0.94 -18.62 1.97
CA PHE A 174 -1.02 -17.18 1.77
C PHE A 174 -1.14 -16.83 0.28
N ARG A 175 -2.25 -16.21 -0.12
CA ARG A 175 -2.53 -15.73 -1.48
C ARG A 175 -2.65 -14.21 -1.50
N LEU A 176 -1.91 -13.55 -2.40
CA LEU A 176 -1.99 -12.11 -2.63
C LEU A 176 -2.57 -11.83 -4.02
N PHE A 177 -3.63 -11.01 -4.08
CA PHE A 177 -4.29 -10.58 -5.32
C PHE A 177 -4.15 -9.07 -5.49
N MET A 178 -3.48 -8.65 -6.55
CA MET A 178 -3.39 -7.24 -6.93
C MET A 178 -4.54 -6.87 -7.86
N VAL A 179 -5.38 -5.92 -7.44
CA VAL A 179 -6.62 -5.56 -8.17
C VAL A 179 -6.37 -4.37 -9.08
N PRO A 180 -6.39 -4.55 -10.42
CA PRO A 180 -6.06 -3.47 -11.36
C PRO A 180 -7.02 -2.29 -11.26
N GLY A 181 -6.48 -1.11 -10.93
CA GLY A 181 -7.22 0.14 -10.89
C GLY A 181 -8.22 0.29 -9.73
N MET A 182 -8.25 -0.61 -8.77
CA MET A 182 -9.00 -0.42 -7.53
C MET A 182 -8.29 0.61 -6.65
N GLY A 183 -9.04 1.49 -6.00
CA GLY A 183 -8.58 2.43 -5.00
C GLY A 183 -8.47 1.80 -3.60
N HIS A 184 -8.40 2.65 -2.56
CA HIS A 184 -8.34 2.20 -1.17
C HIS A 184 -9.63 1.48 -0.78
N CYS A 185 -9.54 0.18 -0.49
CA CYS A 185 -10.63 -0.75 -0.15
C CYS A 185 -11.71 -0.94 -1.22
N ALA A 186 -11.97 0.02 -2.09
CA ALA A 186 -12.96 -0.02 -3.16
C ALA A 186 -12.81 1.22 -4.07
N GLY A 187 -13.65 1.32 -5.10
CA GLY A 187 -13.64 2.46 -6.03
C GLY A 187 -12.43 2.46 -6.95
N GLY A 188 -12.01 3.66 -7.37
CA GLY A 188 -10.96 3.81 -8.37
C GLY A 188 -11.44 3.59 -9.80
N PRO A 189 -10.54 3.69 -10.81
CA PRO A 189 -10.92 3.56 -12.23
C PRO A 189 -11.13 2.10 -12.68
N GLY A 190 -10.66 1.12 -11.94
CA GLY A 190 -10.75 -0.30 -12.28
C GLY A 190 -11.89 -1.07 -11.60
N PRO A 191 -11.99 -2.38 -11.84
CA PRO A 191 -12.92 -3.27 -11.16
C PRO A 191 -12.68 -3.27 -9.65
N ASP A 192 -13.75 -3.22 -8.86
CA ASP A 192 -13.69 -3.11 -7.41
C ASP A 192 -14.77 -3.95 -6.68
N ARG A 193 -15.51 -4.78 -7.43
CA ARG A 193 -16.56 -5.66 -6.89
C ARG A 193 -16.21 -7.12 -7.13
N PHE A 194 -15.93 -7.84 -6.06
CA PHE A 194 -15.61 -9.26 -6.04
C PHE A 194 -15.95 -9.84 -4.67
N ASP A 195 -16.06 -11.17 -4.59
CA ASP A 195 -16.37 -11.89 -3.36
C ASP A 195 -15.11 -12.63 -2.87
N ALA A 196 -14.29 -11.91 -2.11
CA ALA A 196 -13.10 -12.49 -1.48
C ALA A 196 -13.46 -13.47 -0.36
N LEU A 197 -14.58 -13.23 0.35
CA LEU A 197 -15.00 -14.10 1.44
C LEU A 197 -15.42 -15.47 0.92
N ALA A 198 -16.25 -15.54 -0.10
CA ALA A 198 -16.62 -16.81 -0.72
C ALA A 198 -15.41 -17.58 -1.27
N ALA A 199 -14.41 -16.86 -1.82
CA ALA A 199 -13.17 -17.50 -2.26
C ALA A 199 -12.38 -18.08 -1.09
N LEU A 200 -12.29 -17.36 0.03
CA LEU A 200 -11.62 -17.84 1.25
C LEU A 200 -12.38 -19.01 1.90
N GLU A 201 -13.71 -18.93 2.02
CA GLU A 201 -14.54 -20.02 2.54
C GLU A 201 -14.37 -21.30 1.71
N ASN A 202 -14.40 -21.19 0.38
CA ASN A 202 -14.18 -22.33 -0.49
C ASN A 202 -12.76 -22.94 -0.35
N TRP A 203 -11.77 -22.10 -0.10
CA TRP A 203 -10.42 -22.59 0.18
C TRP A 203 -10.34 -23.35 1.51
N VAL A 204 -10.93 -22.80 2.58
CA VAL A 204 -10.88 -23.40 3.93
C VAL A 204 -11.75 -24.64 4.02
N GLU A 205 -12.98 -24.62 3.49
CA GLU A 205 -13.97 -25.68 3.69
C GLU A 205 -13.85 -26.81 2.66
N ASN A 206 -13.40 -26.50 1.44
CA ASN A 206 -13.37 -27.45 0.32
C ASN A 206 -11.94 -27.72 -0.21
N ASP A 207 -10.91 -27.15 0.44
CA ASP A 207 -9.51 -27.23 0.01
C ASP A 207 -9.32 -26.79 -1.46
N MET A 208 -10.05 -25.74 -1.86
CA MET A 208 -10.00 -25.19 -3.22
C MET A 208 -9.36 -23.78 -3.20
N PRO A 209 -8.02 -23.69 -3.22
CA PRO A 209 -7.33 -22.41 -3.21
C PRO A 209 -7.64 -21.61 -4.48
N PRO A 210 -7.97 -20.30 -4.36
CA PRO A 210 -8.26 -19.49 -5.54
C PRO A 210 -6.98 -19.14 -6.31
N ASP A 211 -6.91 -19.50 -7.60
CA ASP A 211 -5.85 -19.03 -8.51
C ASP A 211 -6.17 -17.66 -9.11
N SER A 212 -7.45 -17.31 -9.14
CA SER A 212 -7.94 -16.00 -9.58
C SER A 212 -9.26 -15.67 -8.92
N ILE A 213 -9.54 -14.37 -8.79
CA ILE A 213 -10.82 -13.83 -8.32
C ILE A 213 -11.31 -12.84 -9.36
N ILE A 214 -12.51 -13.06 -9.92
CA ILE A 214 -13.06 -12.18 -10.94
C ILE A 214 -13.64 -10.93 -10.28
N ALA A 215 -13.01 -9.80 -10.53
CA ALA A 215 -13.51 -8.49 -10.12
C ALA A 215 -14.35 -7.85 -11.23
N ARG A 216 -15.37 -7.07 -10.88
CA ARG A 216 -16.25 -6.36 -11.80
C ARG A 216 -16.31 -4.89 -11.44
N LYS A 217 -16.47 -4.03 -12.46
CA LYS A 217 -16.85 -2.63 -12.30
C LYS A 217 -18.34 -2.51 -12.59
N ILE A 218 -19.08 -1.90 -11.66
CA ILE A 218 -20.53 -1.67 -11.81
C ILE A 218 -20.76 -0.17 -11.83
N GLU A 219 -21.31 0.33 -12.93
CA GLU A 219 -21.68 1.73 -13.12
C GLU A 219 -23.14 1.80 -13.61
N GLY A 220 -23.96 2.62 -12.95
CA GLY A 220 -25.39 2.70 -13.26
C GLY A 220 -26.14 1.36 -13.16
N GLY A 221 -25.67 0.44 -12.34
CA GLY A 221 -26.27 -0.90 -12.18
C GLY A 221 -25.86 -1.91 -13.26
N GLN A 222 -24.96 -1.56 -14.16
CA GLN A 222 -24.45 -2.44 -15.21
C GLN A 222 -22.97 -2.75 -15.03
N VAL A 223 -22.56 -3.98 -15.39
CA VAL A 223 -21.14 -4.35 -15.43
C VAL A 223 -20.49 -3.70 -16.64
N THR A 224 -19.53 -2.84 -16.42
CA THR A 224 -18.79 -2.10 -17.47
C THR A 224 -17.40 -2.68 -17.74
N ARG A 225 -16.82 -3.41 -16.77
CA ARG A 225 -15.53 -4.13 -16.88
C ARG A 225 -15.54 -5.37 -16.01
N SER A 226 -14.76 -6.37 -16.39
CA SER A 226 -14.45 -7.56 -15.61
C SER A 226 -13.03 -8.05 -15.92
#